data_829443c15b14a88b0acaef0a722768a9
#
_entry.id   829443c15b14a88b0acaef0a722768a9
#
_cell.length_a   1.000
_cell.length_b   1.000
_cell.length_c   1.000
_cell.angle_alpha   90.00
_cell.angle_beta   90.00
_cell.angle_gamma   90.00
#
_symmetry.space_group_name_H-M   'P 1'
#
loop_
_entity.id
_entity.type
_entity.pdbx_description
1 polymer ?
#
loop_
_entity_poly.entity_id
_entity_poly.type
_entity_poly.pdbx_seq_one_letter_code
_entity_poly.pdbx_strand_id
1 'polypeptide(L)'
;SAVNELNRLSKYDDTLNPYMESIQQASVTIQDASSDLIQHIDSLELDPSQLQEVEERLQAIESLKRKYGGSIELVQNYIQESKIELEELSGIDISISNLEEEKTHLINRYQKLADELNSVRDKYSTKIATEIEDEMVQLNMPGAKFEVRMDQKFEKSSAIIFDGNPVRYGSKGYDQVEFFLSANPGEVPKPITKIASGGEVSRIMLGIKSVLKKYDPVETLIFDEIDSGISGQAAEKVSEALEKLSTDKQVICITHLPQIASRADHHLYIDKTMKEDKTSVNARYLNHEEKLTAIAKLFSGDSVTKEGITSAQQFMDQARG
;
A
#
# COMPACT_ATOMS: atom_id res chain seq x y z
N SER A 1 11.98 31.02 45.12
CA SER A 1 12.70 31.70 44.01
C SER A 1 13.85 32.49 44.60
N ALA A 2 14.95 32.65 43.84
CA ALA A 2 16.17 33.37 44.27
C ALA A 2 15.87 34.82 44.73
N VAL A 3 14.87 35.48 44.11
CA VAL A 3 14.36 36.81 44.50
C VAL A 3 13.82 36.81 45.92
N ASN A 4 13.05 35.81 46.33
CA ASN A 4 12.48 35.73 47.66
C ASN A 4 13.53 35.49 48.75
N GLU A 5 14.56 34.70 48.44
CA GLU A 5 15.64 34.44 49.39
C GLU A 5 16.55 35.67 49.54
N LEU A 6 16.87 36.35 48.46
CA LEU A 6 17.62 37.63 48.51
C LEU A 6 16.84 38.73 49.20
N ASN A 7 15.53 38.80 49.01
CA ASN A 7 14.66 39.77 49.74
C ASN A 7 14.59 39.48 51.24
N ARG A 8 14.79 38.25 51.68
CA ARG A 8 14.92 37.90 53.11
C ARG A 8 16.30 38.28 53.66
N LEU A 9 17.34 38.06 52.89
CA LEU A 9 18.72 38.34 53.28
C LEU A 9 19.02 39.84 53.28
N SER A 10 18.46 40.62 52.35
CA SER A 10 18.64 42.09 52.27
C SER A 10 18.08 42.85 53.49
N LYS A 11 17.20 42.23 54.27
CA LYS A 11 16.74 42.79 55.55
C LYS A 11 17.80 42.80 56.65
N TYR A 12 18.87 42.02 56.45
CA TYR A 12 19.95 41.87 57.42
C TYR A 12 21.30 42.42 56.86
N ASP A 13 21.39 42.67 55.56
CA ASP A 13 22.59 43.22 54.93
C ASP A 13 22.20 44.09 53.70
N ASP A 14 22.28 45.41 53.93
CA ASP A 14 21.92 46.40 52.90
C ASP A 14 22.80 46.37 51.65
N THR A 15 23.99 45.75 51.72
CA THR A 15 24.89 45.63 50.57
C THR A 15 24.33 44.69 49.48
N LEU A 16 23.32 43.90 49.83
CA LEU A 16 22.65 42.96 48.91
C LEU A 16 21.56 43.64 48.06
N ASN A 17 21.12 44.84 48.40
CA ASN A 17 20.03 45.53 47.71
C ASN A 17 20.31 45.72 46.20
N PRO A 18 21.53 46.15 45.71
CA PRO A 18 21.79 46.30 44.30
C PRO A 18 21.70 44.96 43.50
N TYR A 19 22.07 43.86 44.14
CA TYR A 19 21.98 42.53 43.51
C TYR A 19 20.54 42.04 43.44
N MET A 20 19.75 42.33 44.48
CA MET A 20 18.33 42.04 44.51
C MET A 20 17.59 42.79 43.40
N GLU A 21 17.85 44.11 43.28
CA GLU A 21 17.26 44.95 42.23
C GLU A 21 17.62 44.43 40.83
N SER A 22 18.89 44.08 40.61
CA SER A 22 19.35 43.51 39.32
C SER A 22 18.67 42.24 38.99
N ILE A 23 18.50 41.30 39.93
CA ILE A 23 17.81 40.01 39.72
C ILE A 23 16.32 40.21 39.53
N GLN A 24 15.73 41.18 40.26
CA GLN A 24 14.31 41.51 40.12
C GLN A 24 14.04 42.10 38.73
N GLN A 25 14.93 43.02 38.27
CA GLN A 25 14.83 43.59 36.94
C GLN A 25 15.02 42.54 35.83
N ALA A 26 16.00 41.65 35.97
CA ALA A 26 16.17 40.52 35.06
C ALA A 26 14.93 39.61 35.04
N SER A 27 14.32 39.31 36.17
CA SER A 27 13.11 38.53 36.27
C SER A 27 11.91 39.15 35.55
N VAL A 28 11.74 40.46 35.68
CA VAL A 28 10.71 41.23 34.97
C VAL A 28 10.98 41.19 33.45
N THR A 29 12.22 41.46 33.04
CA THR A 29 12.59 41.46 31.62
C THR A 29 12.34 40.06 30.99
N ILE A 30 12.66 38.98 31.70
CA ILE A 30 12.39 37.62 31.25
C ILE A 30 10.88 37.37 31.15
N GLN A 31 10.12 37.90 32.11
CA GLN A 31 8.65 37.71 32.14
C GLN A 31 7.96 38.48 31.01
N ASP A 32 8.44 39.70 30.73
CA ASP A 32 7.99 40.52 29.60
C ASP A 32 8.33 39.82 28.27
N ALA A 33 9.58 39.40 28.11
CA ALA A 33 10.01 38.66 26.90
C ALA A 33 9.21 37.33 26.71
N SER A 34 8.90 36.65 27.80
CA SER A 34 8.06 35.44 27.76
C SER A 34 6.64 35.76 27.32
N SER A 35 6.08 36.88 27.85
CA SER A 35 4.73 37.33 27.48
C SER A 35 4.67 37.74 26.01
N ASP A 36 5.70 38.49 25.56
CA ASP A 36 5.83 38.92 24.15
C ASP A 36 5.95 37.68 23.22
N LEU A 37 6.72 36.67 23.61
CA LEU A 37 6.86 35.44 22.87
C LEU A 37 5.53 34.64 22.81
N ILE A 38 4.80 34.56 23.93
CA ILE A 38 3.48 33.93 23.95
C ILE A 38 2.52 34.68 23.04
N GLN A 39 2.50 36.02 23.15
CA GLN A 39 1.63 36.83 22.28
C GLN A 39 2.06 36.72 20.82
N HIS A 40 3.35 36.60 20.53
CA HIS A 40 3.82 36.33 19.16
C HIS A 40 3.43 34.95 18.67
N ILE A 41 3.52 33.91 19.52
CA ILE A 41 3.06 32.55 19.21
C ILE A 41 1.56 32.53 18.96
N ASP A 42 0.79 33.22 19.80
CA ASP A 42 -0.68 33.33 19.63
C ASP A 42 -1.04 34.16 18.38
N SER A 43 -0.20 35.12 17.98
CA SER A 43 -0.37 35.89 16.74
C SER A 43 0.05 35.09 15.48
N LEU A 44 0.90 34.08 15.64
CA LEU A 44 1.13 33.07 14.62
C LEU A 44 -0.05 32.09 14.65
N GLU A 45 -1.22 32.58 14.25
CA GLU A 45 -2.38 31.74 14.00
C GLU A 45 -2.00 30.64 13.00
N LEU A 46 -1.34 29.61 13.50
CA LEU A 46 -1.31 28.31 12.83
C LEU A 46 -2.68 27.71 13.04
N ASP A 47 -3.65 28.28 12.33
CA ASP A 47 -5.00 27.71 12.32
C ASP A 47 -4.93 26.40 11.51
N PRO A 48 -5.04 25.23 12.18
CA PRO A 48 -5.04 23.95 11.48
C PRO A 48 -6.15 23.87 10.43
N SER A 49 -7.21 24.67 10.62
CA SER A 49 -8.31 24.75 9.66
C SER A 49 -7.90 25.48 8.38
N GLN A 50 -7.01 26.48 8.48
CA GLN A 50 -6.47 27.15 7.29
C GLN A 50 -5.52 26.25 6.50
N LEU A 51 -4.70 25.45 7.19
CA LEU A 51 -3.84 24.47 6.52
C LEU A 51 -4.67 23.45 5.75
N GLN A 52 -5.70 22.90 6.42
CA GLN A 52 -6.62 21.95 5.78
C GLN A 52 -7.35 22.60 4.61
N GLU A 53 -7.82 23.83 4.75
CA GLU A 53 -8.48 24.56 3.66
C GLU A 53 -7.53 24.79 2.46
N VAL A 54 -6.25 25.12 2.74
CA VAL A 54 -5.24 25.28 1.68
C VAL A 54 -4.92 23.95 1.01
N GLU A 55 -4.79 22.86 1.77
CA GLU A 55 -4.55 21.52 1.23
C GLU A 55 -5.73 21.03 0.37
N GLU A 56 -6.97 21.20 0.85
CA GLU A 56 -8.19 20.87 0.09
C GLU A 56 -8.26 21.70 -1.20
N ARG A 57 -7.91 22.99 -1.12
CA ARG A 57 -7.86 23.87 -2.29
C ARG A 57 -6.75 23.48 -3.26
N LEU A 58 -5.58 23.07 -2.74
CA LEU A 58 -4.47 22.58 -3.56
C LEU A 58 -4.85 21.28 -4.28
N GLN A 59 -5.46 20.34 -3.57
CA GLN A 59 -5.97 19.10 -4.16
C GLN A 59 -7.03 19.36 -5.25
N ALA A 60 -7.90 20.33 -5.02
CA ALA A 60 -8.88 20.75 -6.02
C ALA A 60 -8.19 21.32 -7.27
N ILE A 61 -7.19 22.19 -7.11
CA ILE A 61 -6.41 22.76 -8.22
C ILE A 61 -5.65 21.65 -8.97
N GLU A 62 -5.00 20.74 -8.27
CA GLU A 62 -4.29 19.60 -8.87
C GLU A 62 -5.23 18.67 -9.64
N SER A 63 -6.42 18.43 -9.10
CA SER A 63 -7.46 17.67 -9.77
C SER A 63 -7.92 18.34 -11.06
N LEU A 64 -8.12 19.67 -11.03
CA LEU A 64 -8.51 20.47 -12.20
C LEU A 64 -7.39 20.47 -13.26
N LYS A 65 -6.15 20.68 -12.88
CA LYS A 65 -4.99 20.58 -13.78
C LYS A 65 -4.94 19.21 -14.47
N ARG A 66 -5.09 18.12 -13.69
CA ARG A 66 -5.08 16.75 -14.22
C ARG A 66 -6.21 16.49 -15.20
N LYS A 67 -7.37 17.11 -14.95
CA LYS A 67 -8.57 16.91 -15.75
C LYS A 67 -8.57 17.72 -17.04
N TYR A 68 -7.97 18.92 -17.04
CA TYR A 68 -8.12 19.90 -18.12
C TYR A 68 -6.81 20.33 -18.79
N GLY A 69 -5.73 19.54 -18.68
CA GLY A 69 -4.58 19.73 -19.53
C GLY A 69 -3.23 19.95 -18.85
N GLY A 70 -3.15 19.82 -17.51
CA GLY A 70 -1.86 19.77 -16.80
C GLY A 70 -1.31 21.12 -16.31
N SER A 71 -1.84 22.27 -16.77
CA SER A 71 -1.46 23.60 -16.28
C SER A 71 -2.66 24.48 -15.93
N ILE A 72 -2.45 25.49 -15.08
CA ILE A 72 -3.49 26.45 -14.69
C ILE A 72 -3.95 27.26 -15.92
N GLU A 73 -3.03 27.61 -16.82
CA GLU A 73 -3.31 28.35 -18.04
C GLU A 73 -4.26 27.57 -18.96
N LEU A 74 -4.05 26.27 -19.11
CA LEU A 74 -4.93 25.41 -19.90
C LEU A 74 -6.32 25.26 -19.25
N VAL A 75 -6.38 25.22 -17.93
CA VAL A 75 -7.67 25.25 -17.21
C VAL A 75 -8.40 26.59 -17.44
N GLN A 76 -7.69 27.72 -17.40
CA GLN A 76 -8.27 29.04 -17.64
C GLN A 76 -8.73 29.23 -19.08
N ASN A 77 -7.94 28.79 -20.05
CA ASN A 77 -8.33 28.81 -21.46
C ASN A 77 -9.58 27.97 -21.70
N TYR A 78 -9.63 26.77 -21.14
CA TYR A 78 -10.80 25.92 -21.20
C TYR A 78 -12.06 26.61 -20.62
N ILE A 79 -11.91 27.32 -19.50
CA ILE A 79 -13.03 28.08 -18.91
C ILE A 79 -13.50 29.22 -19.85
N GLN A 80 -12.57 29.90 -20.51
CA GLN A 80 -12.94 30.98 -21.44
C GLN A 80 -13.60 30.44 -22.70
N GLU A 81 -13.06 29.38 -23.30
CA GLU A 81 -13.64 28.69 -24.44
C GLU A 81 -15.06 28.18 -24.12
N SER A 82 -15.21 27.54 -22.94
CA SER A 82 -16.51 27.06 -22.48
C SER A 82 -17.49 28.17 -22.18
N LYS A 83 -17.03 29.36 -21.72
CA LYS A 83 -17.91 30.52 -21.54
C LYS A 83 -18.39 31.11 -22.87
N ILE A 84 -17.51 31.22 -23.85
CA ILE A 84 -17.83 31.66 -25.19
C ILE A 84 -18.86 30.72 -25.83
N GLU A 85 -18.62 29.41 -25.72
CA GLU A 85 -19.54 28.38 -26.19
C GLU A 85 -20.91 28.45 -25.47
N LEU A 86 -20.91 28.73 -24.16
CA LEU A 86 -22.14 28.92 -23.39
C LEU A 86 -22.90 30.18 -23.79
N GLU A 87 -22.22 31.29 -24.11
CA GLU A 87 -22.79 32.53 -24.60
C GLU A 87 -23.33 32.37 -26.03
N GLU A 88 -22.66 31.63 -26.90
CA GLU A 88 -23.13 31.27 -28.23
C GLU A 88 -24.36 30.34 -28.18
N LEU A 89 -24.43 29.43 -27.22
CA LEU A 89 -25.55 28.51 -26.99
C LEU A 89 -26.73 29.16 -26.24
N SER A 90 -26.60 30.40 -25.73
CA SER A 90 -27.62 31.10 -24.95
C SER A 90 -28.79 31.68 -25.76
N GLY A 91 -28.90 31.32 -27.00
CA GLY A 91 -30.17 31.31 -27.74
C GLY A 91 -31.10 30.22 -27.17
N ILE A 92 -31.90 30.60 -26.20
CA ILE A 92 -32.36 29.81 -25.03
C ILE A 92 -33.10 28.48 -25.33
N ASP A 93 -33.80 28.30 -26.42
CA ASP A 93 -34.62 27.08 -26.63
C ASP A 93 -33.96 25.99 -27.50
N ILE A 94 -33.08 26.37 -28.41
CA ILE A 94 -32.41 25.40 -29.30
C ILE A 94 -31.27 24.66 -28.56
N SER A 95 -30.64 25.35 -27.61
CA SER A 95 -29.50 24.78 -26.89
C SER A 95 -29.88 23.72 -25.84
N ILE A 96 -31.04 23.88 -25.18
CA ILE A 96 -31.54 22.89 -24.21
C ILE A 96 -31.85 21.56 -24.92
N SER A 97 -32.56 21.64 -26.03
CA SER A 97 -32.91 20.45 -26.83
C SER A 97 -31.66 19.70 -27.33
N ASN A 98 -30.67 20.44 -27.86
CA ASN A 98 -29.43 19.87 -28.34
C ASN A 98 -28.61 19.21 -27.21
N LEU A 99 -28.57 19.87 -26.03
CA LEU A 99 -27.87 19.32 -24.85
C LEU A 99 -28.56 18.07 -24.28
N GLU A 100 -29.90 18.03 -24.32
CA GLU A 100 -30.67 16.86 -23.93
C GLU A 100 -30.45 15.67 -24.89
N GLU A 101 -30.40 15.96 -26.19
CA GLU A 101 -30.07 14.96 -27.21
C GLU A 101 -28.64 14.45 -27.04
N GLU A 102 -27.66 15.34 -26.86
CA GLU A 102 -26.25 14.96 -26.62
C GLU A 102 -26.10 14.14 -25.33
N LYS A 103 -26.75 14.58 -24.25
CA LYS A 103 -26.79 13.83 -22.98
C LYS A 103 -27.36 12.43 -23.20
N THR A 104 -28.45 12.31 -23.91
CA THR A 104 -29.07 11.02 -24.19
C THR A 104 -28.15 10.14 -25.03
N HIS A 105 -27.51 10.72 -26.04
CA HIS A 105 -26.53 10.00 -26.85
C HIS A 105 -25.33 9.52 -26.02
N LEU A 106 -24.80 10.37 -25.13
CA LEU A 106 -23.67 10.01 -24.25
C LEU A 106 -24.06 8.94 -23.22
N ILE A 107 -25.26 9.01 -22.65
CA ILE A 107 -25.80 7.99 -21.75
C ILE A 107 -25.90 6.64 -22.49
N ASN A 108 -26.47 6.62 -23.68
CA ASN A 108 -26.60 5.39 -24.47
C ASN A 108 -25.23 4.82 -24.85
N ARG A 109 -24.28 5.68 -25.23
CA ARG A 109 -22.92 5.27 -25.52
C ARG A 109 -22.21 4.71 -24.30
N TYR A 110 -22.37 5.39 -23.15
CA TYR A 110 -21.82 4.91 -21.88
C TYR A 110 -22.41 3.56 -21.50
N GLN A 111 -23.77 3.42 -21.55
CA GLN A 111 -24.46 2.18 -21.26
C GLN A 111 -23.87 1.03 -22.07
N LYS A 112 -23.76 1.21 -23.38
CA LYS A 112 -23.19 0.19 -24.28
C LYS A 112 -21.77 -0.22 -23.88
N LEU A 113 -20.89 0.76 -23.62
CA LEU A 113 -19.51 0.49 -23.22
C LEU A 113 -19.42 -0.18 -21.85
N ALA A 114 -20.30 0.20 -20.91
CA ALA A 114 -20.36 -0.41 -19.59
C ALA A 114 -20.87 -1.83 -19.63
N ASP A 115 -21.85 -2.14 -20.48
CA ASP A 115 -22.37 -3.49 -20.69
C ASP A 115 -21.33 -4.40 -21.38
N GLU A 116 -20.62 -3.87 -22.37
CA GLU A 116 -19.48 -4.56 -22.99
C GLU A 116 -18.39 -4.88 -21.95
N LEU A 117 -18.05 -3.90 -21.10
CA LEU A 117 -17.05 -4.07 -20.04
C LEU A 117 -17.49 -5.10 -19.00
N ASN A 118 -18.76 -5.06 -18.57
CA ASN A 118 -19.34 -6.05 -17.66
C ASN A 118 -19.24 -7.46 -18.25
N SER A 119 -19.65 -7.63 -19.50
CA SER A 119 -19.58 -8.91 -20.22
C SER A 119 -18.14 -9.45 -20.31
N VAL A 120 -17.18 -8.58 -20.61
CA VAL A 120 -15.76 -8.96 -20.64
C VAL A 120 -15.26 -9.37 -19.25
N ARG A 121 -15.62 -8.60 -18.22
CA ARG A 121 -15.27 -8.92 -16.83
C ARG A 121 -15.86 -10.25 -16.38
N ASP A 122 -17.11 -10.50 -16.68
CA ASP A 122 -17.79 -11.77 -16.34
C ASP A 122 -17.06 -12.95 -16.97
N LYS A 123 -16.75 -12.87 -18.26
CA LYS A 123 -15.99 -13.90 -18.97
C LYS A 123 -14.61 -14.14 -18.36
N TYR A 124 -13.88 -13.09 -18.03
CA TYR A 124 -12.53 -13.23 -17.49
C TYR A 124 -12.51 -13.51 -15.99
N SER A 125 -13.56 -13.17 -15.25
CA SER A 125 -13.66 -13.48 -13.81
C SER A 125 -13.60 -14.98 -13.57
N THR A 126 -14.36 -15.75 -14.31
CA THR A 126 -14.35 -17.21 -14.23
C THR A 126 -13.00 -17.81 -14.64
N LYS A 127 -12.40 -17.27 -15.71
CA LYS A 127 -11.09 -17.74 -16.18
C LYS A 127 -9.99 -17.48 -15.14
N ILE A 128 -9.92 -16.25 -14.61
CA ILE A 128 -8.95 -15.88 -13.58
C ILE A 128 -9.16 -16.70 -12.31
N ALA A 129 -10.41 -16.91 -11.90
CA ALA A 129 -10.71 -17.72 -10.72
C ALA A 129 -10.18 -19.15 -10.88
N THR A 130 -10.42 -19.78 -12.02
CA THR A 130 -9.92 -21.14 -12.31
C THR A 130 -8.38 -21.17 -12.32
N GLU A 131 -7.73 -20.23 -13.03
CA GLU A 131 -6.27 -20.20 -13.10
C GLU A 131 -5.62 -19.97 -11.71
N ILE A 132 -6.25 -19.16 -10.85
CA ILE A 132 -5.77 -18.95 -9.48
C ILE A 132 -6.02 -20.22 -8.64
N GLU A 133 -7.17 -20.86 -8.74
CA GLU A 133 -7.44 -22.12 -8.04
C GLU A 133 -6.43 -23.22 -8.45
N ASP A 134 -6.13 -23.34 -9.74
CA ASP A 134 -5.14 -24.30 -10.26
C ASP A 134 -3.74 -24.02 -9.70
N GLU A 135 -3.33 -22.76 -9.63
CA GLU A 135 -2.06 -22.36 -9.02
C GLU A 135 -2.03 -22.64 -7.51
N MET A 136 -3.15 -22.44 -6.80
CA MET A 136 -3.27 -22.78 -5.39
C MET A 136 -3.13 -24.29 -5.12
N VAL A 137 -3.64 -25.12 -6.02
CA VAL A 137 -3.42 -26.58 -5.95
C VAL A 137 -1.91 -26.89 -6.03
N GLN A 138 -1.19 -26.21 -6.91
CA GLN A 138 0.29 -26.37 -7.01
C GLN A 138 0.99 -25.89 -5.73
N LEU A 139 0.46 -24.91 -5.04
CA LEU A 139 0.97 -24.39 -3.76
C LEU A 139 0.53 -25.21 -2.53
N ASN A 140 0.05 -26.45 -2.75
CA ASN A 140 -0.44 -27.36 -1.71
C ASN A 140 -1.66 -26.84 -0.95
N MET A 141 -2.56 -26.13 -1.65
CA MET A 141 -3.85 -25.65 -1.14
C MET A 141 -5.02 -26.22 -1.97
N PRO A 142 -5.21 -27.56 -2.05
CA PRO A 142 -6.11 -28.19 -3.01
C PRO A 142 -7.60 -27.94 -2.75
N GLY A 143 -7.95 -27.29 -1.66
CA GLY A 143 -9.33 -26.97 -1.31
C GLY A 143 -9.66 -25.50 -1.38
N ALA A 144 -8.69 -24.67 -1.79
CA ALA A 144 -8.90 -23.26 -1.91
C ALA A 144 -9.94 -22.93 -3.00
N LYS A 145 -10.83 -21.99 -2.70
CA LYS A 145 -11.83 -21.47 -3.62
C LYS A 145 -11.64 -19.99 -3.82
N PHE A 146 -11.56 -19.55 -5.07
CA PHE A 146 -11.40 -18.17 -5.45
C PHE A 146 -12.62 -17.70 -6.25
N GLU A 147 -13.20 -16.57 -5.85
CA GLU A 147 -14.35 -15.98 -6.52
C GLU A 147 -14.07 -14.52 -6.86
N VAL A 148 -14.42 -14.12 -8.05
CA VAL A 148 -14.49 -12.73 -8.45
C VAL A 148 -15.95 -12.31 -8.40
N ARG A 149 -16.31 -11.50 -7.42
CA ARG A 149 -17.69 -10.98 -7.32
C ARG A 149 -17.77 -9.62 -7.97
N MET A 150 -18.84 -9.43 -8.72
CA MET A 150 -19.18 -8.19 -9.40
C MET A 150 -20.54 -7.72 -8.89
N ASP A 151 -20.50 -6.76 -7.96
CA ASP A 151 -21.72 -6.19 -7.39
C ASP A 151 -22.04 -4.86 -8.05
N GLN A 152 -23.32 -4.56 -8.23
CA GLN A 152 -23.83 -3.29 -8.71
C GLN A 152 -24.53 -2.57 -7.56
N LYS A 153 -24.21 -1.30 -7.33
CA LYS A 153 -24.89 -0.51 -6.31
C LYS A 153 -26.11 0.19 -6.91
N PHE A 154 -27.27 -0.07 -6.32
CA PHE A 154 -28.48 0.63 -6.67
C PHE A 154 -28.35 2.14 -6.39
N GLU A 155 -28.76 2.97 -7.37
CA GLU A 155 -28.81 4.43 -7.26
C GLU A 155 -30.00 4.98 -8.04
N LYS A 156 -31.06 5.32 -7.32
CA LYS A 156 -32.37 5.72 -7.88
C LYS A 156 -32.30 6.85 -8.90
N SER A 157 -31.34 7.75 -8.77
CA SER A 157 -31.14 8.90 -9.67
C SER A 157 -30.28 8.60 -10.90
N SER A 158 -29.78 7.37 -11.03
CA SER A 158 -28.92 6.99 -12.15
C SER A 158 -29.71 6.82 -13.45
N ALA A 159 -29.11 7.28 -14.54
CA ALA A 159 -29.59 7.03 -15.89
C ALA A 159 -29.09 5.70 -16.48
N ILE A 160 -28.16 5.02 -15.79
CA ILE A 160 -27.56 3.75 -16.24
C ILE A 160 -28.33 2.61 -15.60
N ILE A 161 -28.69 1.62 -16.40
CA ILE A 161 -29.53 0.50 -15.99
C ILE A 161 -28.74 -0.80 -16.11
N PHE A 162 -28.83 -1.64 -15.09
CA PHE A 162 -28.36 -3.01 -15.12
C PHE A 162 -29.48 -3.94 -14.60
N ASP A 163 -29.83 -4.95 -15.37
CA ASP A 163 -30.91 -5.89 -15.07
C ASP A 163 -32.22 -5.22 -14.62
N GLY A 164 -32.60 -4.16 -15.36
CA GLY A 164 -33.82 -3.39 -15.10
C GLY A 164 -33.77 -2.41 -13.92
N ASN A 165 -32.65 -2.33 -13.20
CA ASN A 165 -32.47 -1.46 -12.05
C ASN A 165 -31.47 -0.33 -12.32
N PRO A 166 -31.73 0.91 -11.86
CA PRO A 166 -30.79 2.01 -11.98
C PRO A 166 -29.60 1.78 -11.03
N VAL A 167 -28.39 1.81 -11.60
CA VAL A 167 -27.15 1.50 -10.87
C VAL A 167 -26.17 2.65 -10.89
N ARG A 168 -25.43 2.80 -9.81
CA ARG A 168 -24.34 3.76 -9.72
C ARG A 168 -23.27 3.43 -10.76
N TYR A 169 -22.73 4.46 -11.41
CA TYR A 169 -21.71 4.32 -12.44
C TYR A 169 -20.55 5.29 -12.23
N GLY A 170 -19.44 5.04 -12.90
CA GLY A 170 -18.23 5.85 -12.81
C GLY A 170 -17.30 5.63 -14.01
N SER A 171 -16.08 6.18 -13.95
CA SER A 171 -15.10 6.07 -15.03
C SER A 171 -14.68 4.64 -15.39
N LYS A 172 -15.02 3.67 -14.54
CA LYS A 172 -14.68 2.24 -14.70
C LYS A 172 -15.91 1.35 -14.92
N GLY A 173 -17.02 1.90 -15.39
CA GLY A 173 -18.28 1.20 -15.53
C GLY A 173 -19.12 1.24 -14.25
N TYR A 174 -20.06 0.31 -14.11
CA TYR A 174 -20.98 0.23 -12.97
C TYR A 174 -20.64 -0.94 -12.01
N ASP A 175 -19.71 -1.84 -12.36
CA ASP A 175 -19.36 -2.97 -11.52
C ASP A 175 -18.42 -2.58 -10.40
N GLN A 176 -18.67 -3.13 -9.21
CA GLN A 176 -17.73 -3.18 -8.11
C GLN A 176 -17.15 -4.59 -8.03
N VAL A 177 -15.88 -4.70 -8.43
CA VAL A 177 -15.19 -5.99 -8.44
C VAL A 177 -14.50 -6.20 -7.10
N GLU A 178 -14.80 -7.31 -6.44
CA GLU A 178 -14.16 -7.72 -5.19
C GLU A 178 -13.73 -9.19 -5.27
N PHE A 179 -12.55 -9.48 -4.76
CA PHE A 179 -12.00 -10.84 -4.73
C PHE A 179 -12.31 -11.49 -3.39
N PHE A 180 -12.89 -12.68 -3.47
CA PHE A 180 -13.22 -13.53 -2.34
C PHE A 180 -12.41 -14.82 -2.40
N LEU A 181 -12.05 -15.32 -1.23
CA LEU A 181 -11.29 -16.55 -1.13
C LEU A 181 -11.65 -17.31 0.13
N SER A 182 -11.69 -18.64 0.03
CA SER A 182 -11.55 -19.56 1.15
C SER A 182 -10.30 -20.41 0.96
N ALA A 183 -9.49 -20.55 2.01
CA ALA A 183 -8.25 -21.34 1.98
C ALA A 183 -8.54 -22.85 2.12
N ASN A 184 -9.62 -23.21 2.81
CA ASN A 184 -9.95 -24.57 3.18
C ASN A 184 -11.27 -25.06 2.57
N PRO A 185 -11.39 -26.36 2.27
CA PRO A 185 -12.62 -26.94 1.79
C PRO A 185 -13.78 -26.72 2.77
N GLY A 186 -14.93 -26.29 2.26
CA GLY A 186 -16.15 -26.11 3.07
C GLY A 186 -16.24 -24.78 3.83
N GLU A 187 -15.21 -23.96 3.80
CA GLU A 187 -15.29 -22.58 4.31
C GLU A 187 -16.01 -21.66 3.31
N VAL A 188 -16.77 -20.72 3.83
CA VAL A 188 -17.40 -19.69 2.99
C VAL A 188 -16.34 -18.70 2.54
N PRO A 189 -16.21 -18.40 1.23
CA PRO A 189 -15.28 -17.40 0.74
C PRO A 189 -15.50 -16.03 1.39
N LYS A 190 -14.41 -15.40 1.81
CA LYS A 190 -14.38 -14.07 2.44
C LYS A 190 -13.57 -13.12 1.58
N PRO A 191 -13.83 -11.80 1.66
CA PRO A 191 -12.96 -10.82 1.02
C PRO A 191 -11.49 -11.05 1.38
N ILE A 192 -10.59 -11.00 0.40
CA ILE A 192 -9.14 -11.23 0.62
C ILE A 192 -8.61 -10.31 1.71
N THR A 193 -9.13 -9.09 1.79
CA THR A 193 -8.75 -8.09 2.81
C THR A 193 -9.08 -8.50 4.26
N LYS A 194 -9.88 -9.54 4.45
CA LYS A 194 -10.31 -10.07 5.77
C LYS A 194 -9.66 -11.39 6.15
N ILE A 195 -8.72 -11.88 5.37
CA ILE A 195 -7.99 -13.13 5.66
C ILE A 195 -6.85 -12.81 6.63
N ALA A 196 -6.79 -13.54 7.74
CA ALA A 196 -5.95 -13.18 8.89
C ALA A 196 -4.67 -14.01 9.07
N SER A 197 -4.45 -15.08 8.29
CA SER A 197 -3.28 -15.97 8.47
C SER A 197 -2.08 -15.50 7.63
N GLY A 198 -0.92 -15.21 8.26
CA GLY A 198 0.27 -14.68 7.60
C GLY A 198 0.78 -15.59 6.47
N GLY A 199 1.11 -16.85 6.77
CA GLY A 199 1.66 -17.78 5.79
C GLY A 199 0.67 -18.18 4.68
N GLU A 200 -0.62 -18.37 5.00
CA GLU A 200 -1.64 -18.65 3.99
C GLU A 200 -1.84 -17.46 3.05
N VAL A 201 -1.91 -16.23 3.60
CA VAL A 201 -2.04 -15.01 2.81
C VAL A 201 -0.86 -14.84 1.87
N SER A 202 0.36 -15.10 2.33
CA SER A 202 1.56 -15.00 1.50
C SER A 202 1.55 -16.00 0.34
N ARG A 203 1.12 -17.24 0.55
CA ARG A 203 0.96 -18.24 -0.52
C ARG A 203 -0.19 -17.89 -1.49
N ILE A 204 -1.30 -17.40 -0.98
CA ILE A 204 -2.41 -16.90 -1.80
C ILE A 204 -1.93 -15.77 -2.70
N MET A 205 -1.20 -14.80 -2.13
CA MET A 205 -0.66 -13.69 -2.89
C MET A 205 0.37 -14.17 -3.92
N LEU A 206 1.18 -15.20 -3.61
CA LEU A 206 2.06 -15.83 -4.59
C LEU A 206 1.27 -16.39 -5.76
N GLY A 207 0.21 -17.17 -5.52
CA GLY A 207 -0.65 -17.73 -6.58
C GLY A 207 -1.27 -16.64 -7.45
N ILE A 208 -1.85 -15.60 -6.84
CA ILE A 208 -2.42 -14.46 -7.56
C ILE A 208 -1.36 -13.75 -8.41
N LYS A 209 -0.18 -13.47 -7.83
CA LYS A 209 0.92 -12.80 -8.52
C LYS A 209 1.51 -13.65 -9.64
N SER A 210 1.56 -14.96 -9.50
CA SER A 210 1.98 -15.88 -10.55
C SER A 210 1.05 -15.83 -11.76
N VAL A 211 -0.26 -15.86 -11.55
CA VAL A 211 -1.25 -15.76 -12.63
C VAL A 211 -1.25 -14.39 -13.29
N LEU A 212 -1.15 -13.32 -12.51
CA LEU A 212 -1.27 -11.95 -12.98
C LEU A 212 0.07 -11.29 -13.36
N LYS A 213 1.20 -12.01 -13.32
CA LYS A 213 2.56 -11.46 -13.44
C LYS A 213 2.79 -10.55 -14.65
N LYS A 214 2.14 -10.81 -15.77
CA LYS A 214 2.26 -10.02 -17.01
C LYS A 214 1.50 -8.69 -16.95
N TYR A 215 0.51 -8.58 -16.10
CA TYR A 215 -0.38 -7.41 -15.97
C TYR A 215 -0.12 -6.60 -14.70
N ASP A 216 0.68 -7.16 -13.78
CA ASP A 216 1.05 -6.48 -12.54
C ASP A 216 2.17 -5.46 -12.80
N PRO A 217 1.94 -4.16 -12.54
CA PRO A 217 2.96 -3.13 -12.73
C PRO A 217 4.06 -3.17 -11.67
N VAL A 218 3.87 -3.93 -10.58
CA VAL A 218 4.86 -4.04 -9.50
C VAL A 218 6.00 -4.95 -9.94
N GLU A 219 7.22 -4.45 -9.93
CA GLU A 219 8.41 -5.19 -10.37
C GLU A 219 9.12 -5.94 -9.24
N THR A 220 9.01 -5.48 -7.99
CA THR A 220 9.64 -6.12 -6.82
C THR A 220 8.57 -6.63 -5.86
N LEU A 221 8.65 -7.91 -5.53
CA LEU A 221 7.73 -8.60 -4.60
C LEU A 221 8.51 -9.11 -3.40
N ILE A 222 7.98 -8.84 -2.21
CA ILE A 222 8.57 -9.29 -0.95
C ILE A 222 7.61 -10.26 -0.29
N PHE A 223 8.07 -11.49 -0.06
CA PHE A 223 7.31 -12.52 0.64
C PHE A 223 7.91 -12.79 2.02
N ASP A 224 7.11 -12.54 3.03
CA ASP A 224 7.43 -12.87 4.42
C ASP A 224 6.48 -13.98 4.91
N GLU A 225 6.96 -14.83 5.81
CA GLU A 225 6.19 -15.95 6.38
C GLU A 225 5.60 -16.95 5.37
N ILE A 226 6.03 -16.94 4.10
CA ILE A 226 5.46 -17.81 3.05
C ILE A 226 5.66 -19.29 3.37
N ASP A 227 6.68 -19.63 4.12
CA ASP A 227 7.07 -20.96 4.58
C ASP A 227 6.42 -21.36 5.92
N SER A 228 5.61 -20.49 6.51
CA SER A 228 4.90 -20.78 7.76
C SER A 228 3.86 -21.90 7.55
N GLY A 229 3.97 -22.95 8.38
CA GLY A 229 3.06 -24.09 8.38
C GLY A 229 3.20 -25.07 7.21
N ILE A 230 4.30 -24.99 6.45
CA ILE A 230 4.61 -25.95 5.38
C ILE A 230 5.97 -26.62 5.60
N SER A 231 6.15 -27.80 4.99
CA SER A 231 7.41 -28.54 4.99
C SER A 231 7.45 -29.53 3.82
N GLY A 232 8.59 -30.15 3.58
CA GLY A 232 8.75 -31.20 2.58
C GLY A 232 8.28 -30.78 1.19
N GLN A 233 7.41 -31.59 0.59
CA GLN A 233 6.92 -31.39 -0.77
C GLN A 233 6.15 -30.07 -0.97
N ALA A 234 5.44 -29.59 0.05
CA ALA A 234 4.75 -28.30 -0.03
C ALA A 234 5.75 -27.12 -0.15
N ALA A 235 6.85 -27.17 0.62
CA ALA A 235 7.91 -26.17 0.54
C ALA A 235 8.61 -26.19 -0.83
N GLU A 236 8.79 -27.37 -1.41
CA GLU A 236 9.38 -27.54 -2.74
C GLU A 236 8.52 -26.86 -3.82
N LYS A 237 7.22 -27.12 -3.80
CA LYS A 237 6.28 -26.49 -4.74
C LYS A 237 6.24 -24.96 -4.61
N VAL A 238 6.26 -24.45 -3.38
CA VAL A 238 6.34 -22.99 -3.14
C VAL A 238 7.65 -22.43 -3.69
N SER A 239 8.75 -23.14 -3.50
CA SER A 239 10.06 -22.71 -4.02
C SER A 239 10.11 -22.66 -5.55
N GLU A 240 9.49 -23.64 -6.23
CA GLU A 240 9.34 -23.66 -7.69
C GLU A 240 8.48 -22.47 -8.21
N ALA A 241 7.40 -22.16 -7.51
CA ALA A 241 6.56 -21.03 -7.87
C ALA A 241 7.27 -19.69 -7.70
N LEU A 242 8.04 -19.51 -6.62
CA LEU A 242 8.87 -18.32 -6.39
C LEU A 242 9.95 -18.16 -7.48
N GLU A 243 10.65 -19.24 -7.82
CA GLU A 243 11.65 -19.26 -8.91
C GLU A 243 11.02 -18.90 -10.26
N LYS A 244 9.87 -19.49 -10.59
CA LYS A 244 9.13 -19.19 -11.82
C LYS A 244 8.63 -17.74 -11.87
N LEU A 245 8.28 -17.15 -10.72
CA LEU A 245 7.90 -15.76 -10.63
C LEU A 245 9.12 -14.83 -10.78
N SER A 246 10.30 -15.26 -10.30
CA SER A 246 11.54 -14.48 -10.36
C SER A 246 12.10 -14.32 -11.78
N THR A 247 11.62 -15.08 -12.76
CA THR A 247 12.00 -14.88 -14.18
C THR A 247 11.49 -13.56 -14.76
N ASP A 248 10.39 -13.04 -14.22
CA ASP A 248 9.73 -11.81 -14.69
C ASP A 248 9.77 -10.68 -13.67
N LYS A 249 10.02 -10.99 -12.38
CA LYS A 249 9.94 -10.04 -11.26
C LYS A 249 11.16 -10.21 -10.35
N GLN A 250 11.54 -9.14 -9.67
CA GLN A 250 12.46 -9.29 -8.53
C GLN A 250 11.68 -9.86 -7.35
N VAL A 251 12.11 -11.03 -6.87
CA VAL A 251 11.49 -11.69 -5.72
C VAL A 251 12.46 -11.69 -4.55
N ILE A 252 12.00 -11.14 -3.42
CA ILE A 252 12.71 -11.18 -2.13
C ILE A 252 11.88 -12.07 -1.21
N CYS A 253 12.46 -13.16 -0.73
CA CYS A 253 11.80 -14.10 0.17
C CYS A 253 12.54 -14.21 1.49
N ILE A 254 11.83 -14.08 2.61
CA ILE A 254 12.33 -14.33 3.95
C ILE A 254 11.94 -15.75 4.29
N THR A 255 12.92 -16.64 4.52
CA THR A 255 12.67 -18.06 4.74
C THR A 255 13.66 -18.69 5.71
N HIS A 256 13.18 -19.72 6.40
CA HIS A 256 13.98 -20.63 7.21
C HIS A 256 14.03 -22.06 6.63
N LEU A 257 13.37 -22.28 5.47
CA LEU A 257 13.34 -23.58 4.83
C LEU A 257 14.44 -23.73 3.78
N PRO A 258 15.25 -24.82 3.87
CA PRO A 258 16.33 -25.07 2.92
C PRO A 258 15.84 -25.26 1.48
N GLN A 259 14.62 -25.80 1.27
CA GLN A 259 14.00 -25.98 -0.04
C GLN A 259 13.82 -24.64 -0.77
N ILE A 260 13.40 -23.61 -0.07
CA ILE A 260 13.22 -22.28 -0.64
C ILE A 260 14.57 -21.58 -0.80
N ALA A 261 15.41 -21.65 0.23
CA ALA A 261 16.71 -21.01 0.19
C ALA A 261 17.61 -21.54 -0.93
N SER A 262 17.57 -22.84 -1.23
CA SER A 262 18.43 -23.46 -2.25
C SER A 262 18.19 -22.96 -3.68
N ARG A 263 16.97 -22.50 -3.98
CA ARG A 263 16.59 -22.00 -5.33
C ARG A 263 16.92 -20.51 -5.55
N ALA A 264 17.34 -19.80 -4.50
CA ALA A 264 17.63 -18.38 -4.63
C ALA A 264 18.97 -18.12 -5.35
N ASP A 265 18.98 -17.18 -6.30
CA ASP A 265 20.20 -16.72 -6.99
C ASP A 265 21.16 -16.02 -6.02
N HIS A 266 20.61 -15.22 -5.12
CA HIS A 266 21.36 -14.42 -4.15
C HIS A 266 20.85 -14.65 -2.74
N HIS A 267 21.78 -14.79 -1.78
CA HIS A 267 21.44 -14.90 -0.37
C HIS A 267 21.91 -13.67 0.38
N LEU A 268 20.99 -13.02 1.05
CA LEU A 268 21.27 -11.99 2.04
C LEU A 268 21.15 -12.61 3.43
N TYR A 269 22.29 -12.82 4.07
CA TYR A 269 22.34 -13.37 5.42
C TYR A 269 22.19 -12.26 6.45
N ILE A 270 21.24 -12.46 7.36
CA ILE A 270 20.97 -11.52 8.44
C ILE A 270 21.39 -12.17 9.75
N ASP A 271 22.32 -11.52 10.46
CA ASP A 271 22.84 -11.92 11.75
C ASP A 271 22.53 -10.89 12.83
N LYS A 272 22.07 -11.39 13.99
CA LYS A 272 21.78 -10.56 15.16
C LYS A 272 22.84 -10.85 16.22
N THR A 273 23.68 -9.87 16.49
CA THR A 273 24.68 -9.94 17.56
C THR A 273 24.27 -9.07 18.74
N MET A 274 24.25 -9.64 19.94
CA MET A 274 24.08 -8.90 21.18
C MET A 274 25.45 -8.51 21.72
N LYS A 275 25.73 -7.20 21.81
CA LYS A 275 26.89 -6.65 22.50
C LYS A 275 26.41 -5.61 23.51
N GLU A 276 26.76 -5.79 24.77
CA GLU A 276 26.56 -4.82 25.86
C GLU A 276 25.15 -4.19 25.87
N ASP A 277 24.09 -5.02 25.97
CA ASP A 277 22.69 -4.63 25.96
C ASP A 277 22.17 -3.95 24.68
N LYS A 278 22.96 -3.95 23.60
CA LYS A 278 22.53 -3.47 22.29
C LYS A 278 22.47 -4.62 21.28
N THR A 279 21.33 -4.74 20.63
CA THR A 279 21.18 -5.65 19.48
C THR A 279 21.69 -4.96 18.23
N SER A 280 22.70 -5.52 17.59
CA SER A 280 23.19 -5.10 16.28
C SER A 280 22.73 -6.12 15.23
N VAL A 281 22.20 -5.63 14.13
CA VAL A 281 21.79 -6.44 12.99
C VAL A 281 22.77 -6.18 11.85
N ASN A 282 23.42 -7.25 11.37
CA ASN A 282 24.30 -7.21 10.21
C ASN A 282 23.64 -7.94 9.05
N ALA A 283 23.73 -7.36 7.85
CA ALA A 283 23.25 -7.97 6.63
C ALA A 283 24.37 -8.02 5.60
N ARG A 284 24.61 -9.17 4.99
CA ARG A 284 25.64 -9.34 3.96
C ARG A 284 25.26 -10.39 2.92
N TYR A 285 25.69 -10.19 1.71
CA TYR A 285 25.57 -11.20 0.67
C TYR A 285 26.56 -12.36 0.93
N LEU A 286 26.09 -13.58 0.66
CA LEU A 286 26.90 -14.78 0.78
C LEU A 286 27.55 -15.13 -0.57
N ASN A 287 28.81 -15.58 -0.53
CA ASN A 287 29.46 -16.26 -1.65
C ASN A 287 28.97 -17.72 -1.76
N HIS A 288 29.44 -18.46 -2.77
CA HIS A 288 28.95 -19.81 -3.05
C HIS A 288 29.19 -20.80 -1.89
N GLU A 289 30.37 -20.80 -1.28
CA GLU A 289 30.71 -21.68 -0.17
C GLU A 289 29.93 -21.33 1.11
N GLU A 290 29.75 -20.03 1.34
CA GLU A 290 28.95 -19.53 2.44
C GLU A 290 27.46 -19.87 2.26
N LYS A 291 26.92 -19.80 1.02
CA LYS A 291 25.54 -20.24 0.70
C LYS A 291 25.35 -21.71 1.08
N LEU A 292 26.25 -22.57 0.63
CA LEU A 292 26.19 -24.00 0.94
C LEU A 292 26.18 -24.25 2.45
N THR A 293 27.06 -23.57 3.18
CA THR A 293 27.12 -23.65 4.64
C THR A 293 25.85 -23.13 5.32
N ALA A 294 25.31 -22.02 4.84
CA ALA A 294 24.08 -21.44 5.37
C ALA A 294 22.88 -22.38 5.14
N ILE A 295 22.74 -22.96 3.95
CA ILE A 295 21.69 -23.94 3.66
C ILE A 295 21.84 -25.19 4.51
N ALA A 296 23.10 -25.71 4.68
CA ALA A 296 23.37 -26.85 5.53
C ALA A 296 22.96 -26.62 7.00
N LYS A 297 23.11 -25.40 7.50
CA LYS A 297 22.63 -25.01 8.83
C LYS A 297 21.11 -25.05 8.96
N LEU A 298 20.36 -24.76 7.89
CA LEU A 298 18.90 -24.87 7.90
C LEU A 298 18.42 -26.33 8.04
N PHE A 299 19.23 -27.31 7.62
CA PHE A 299 18.93 -28.74 7.81
C PHE A 299 19.31 -29.26 9.20
N SER A 300 20.49 -28.87 9.71
CA SER A 300 21.11 -29.50 10.87
C SER A 300 21.22 -28.60 12.11
N GLY A 301 20.72 -27.37 12.03
CA GLY A 301 20.92 -26.36 13.06
C GLY A 301 22.37 -25.83 13.04
N ASP A 302 22.87 -25.32 14.18
CA ASP A 302 24.15 -24.65 14.25
C ASP A 302 25.35 -25.57 14.02
N SER A 303 25.19 -26.89 14.19
CA SER A 303 26.25 -27.87 13.92
C SER A 303 26.17 -28.37 12.47
N VAL A 304 27.02 -27.82 11.62
CA VAL A 304 27.11 -28.24 10.21
C VAL A 304 27.76 -29.63 10.14
N THR A 305 27.01 -30.64 9.71
CA THR A 305 27.48 -32.00 9.48
C THR A 305 27.87 -32.22 8.01
N LYS A 306 28.65 -33.24 7.74
CA LYS A 306 29.00 -33.62 6.35
C LYS A 306 27.76 -34.01 5.55
N GLU A 307 26.83 -34.70 6.19
CA GLU A 307 25.52 -35.07 5.61
C GLU A 307 24.69 -33.85 5.29
N GLY A 308 24.68 -32.83 6.18
CA GLY A 308 24.01 -31.56 5.94
C GLY A 308 24.56 -30.80 4.73
N ILE A 309 25.89 -30.77 4.57
CA ILE A 309 26.55 -30.19 3.39
C ILE A 309 26.14 -30.95 2.11
N THR A 310 26.18 -32.29 2.17
CA THR A 310 25.81 -33.12 1.00
C THR A 310 24.34 -32.88 0.60
N SER A 311 23.45 -32.83 1.58
CA SER A 311 22.02 -32.51 1.33
C SER A 311 21.86 -31.12 0.76
N ALA A 312 22.52 -30.11 1.30
CA ALA A 312 22.49 -28.74 0.78
C ALA A 312 22.96 -28.67 -0.68
N GLN A 313 24.05 -29.38 -1.02
CA GLN A 313 24.56 -29.47 -2.38
C GLN A 313 23.53 -30.12 -3.32
N GLN A 314 22.92 -31.23 -2.91
CA GLN A 314 21.88 -31.90 -3.69
C GLN A 314 20.70 -31.00 -3.98
N PHE A 315 20.21 -30.25 -3.00
CA PHE A 315 19.10 -29.29 -3.19
C PHE A 315 19.49 -28.16 -4.12
N MET A 316 20.70 -27.62 -4.02
CA MET A 316 21.19 -26.59 -4.93
C MET A 316 21.37 -27.11 -6.37
N ASP A 317 21.78 -28.36 -6.54
CA ASP A 317 21.95 -28.97 -7.87
C ASP A 317 20.60 -29.28 -8.50
N GLN A 318 19.62 -29.77 -7.72
CA GLN A 318 18.24 -29.98 -8.17
C GLN A 318 17.54 -28.68 -8.58
N ALA A 319 17.87 -27.58 -7.94
CA ALA A 319 17.32 -26.27 -8.25
C ALA A 319 17.87 -25.66 -9.57
N ARG A 320 18.97 -26.20 -10.10
CA ARG A 320 19.64 -25.68 -11.32
C ARG A 320 19.42 -26.57 -12.57
N GLY A 321 18.83 -27.73 -12.40
CA GLY A 321 18.51 -28.68 -13.47
C GLY A 321 17.07 -28.61 -13.89
#